data_ec47df52daf890a93baadf200e232c06
#
_entry.id   ec47df52daf890a93baadf200e232c06
#
_cell.length_a   1.000
_cell.length_b   1.000
_cell.length_c   1.000
_cell.angle_alpha   90.00
_cell.angle_beta   90.00
_cell.angle_gamma   90.00
#
_symmetry.space_group_name_H-M   'P 1'
#
loop_
_entity.id
_entity.type
_entity.pdbx_description
1 polymer ?
#
loop_
_entity_poly.entity_id
_entity_poly.type
_entity_poly.pdbx_seq_one_letter_code
_entity_poly.pdbx_strand_id
1 'polypeptide(L)'
;MSFTTIEQATPRLHRSELAVPGTNPALFRKAALSQADIIFLDCEDAVAPDDKEQARKHIIQGLNEVDWGSKTMMVRINGLDTHYMYRDVVDIVEACPRLDMILIPKVGVAQDVYAVDMLVTQIESARKRDKRIGFEVLIETALGMANVEAIAQSSRRLEAMSFGVADYAASTRARTTVIGGVNKDSGVLTDKDADGNRQYYWTDPWHAAQTRMMVACRAYGLRPIDGPFGDFNDPEGYVAAANRAAVLGYEGKWAIHPSQIELANQVYTPSGAEVTKATRIIEAMGQAAREGRGAVSLDGRLIDIASIRMAQTLIAKANSIAAVKGA
;
A
#
# COMPACT_ATOMS: atom_id res chain seq x y z
N MET A 1 -9.33 -24.38 13.02
CA MET A 1 -9.66 -23.39 11.96
C MET A 1 -9.69 -24.11 10.62
N SER A 2 -10.57 -23.68 9.71
CA SER A 2 -10.58 -24.20 8.33
C SER A 2 -9.30 -23.76 7.63
N PHE A 3 -8.70 -24.63 6.79
CA PHE A 3 -7.56 -24.27 5.93
C PHE A 3 -7.91 -23.15 4.92
N THR A 4 -9.19 -22.84 4.75
CA THR A 4 -9.68 -21.72 3.91
C THR A 4 -9.79 -20.40 4.68
N THR A 5 -9.51 -20.40 5.98
CA THR A 5 -9.51 -19.15 6.78
C THR A 5 -8.16 -18.45 6.64
N ILE A 6 -8.18 -17.28 6.06
CA ILE A 6 -6.99 -16.44 5.88
C ILE A 6 -6.85 -15.54 7.10
N GLU A 7 -5.72 -15.66 7.80
CA GLU A 7 -5.35 -14.74 8.87
C GLU A 7 -5.04 -13.36 8.27
N GLN A 8 -5.70 -12.33 8.78
CA GLN A 8 -5.48 -10.97 8.30
C GLN A 8 -4.33 -10.31 9.06
N ALA A 9 -3.53 -9.53 8.37
CA ALA A 9 -2.48 -8.72 8.97
C ALA A 9 -3.06 -7.69 9.96
N THR A 10 -2.21 -7.15 10.84
CA THR A 10 -2.58 -6.13 11.82
C THR A 10 -3.37 -5.00 11.17
N PRO A 11 -4.57 -4.65 11.66
CA PRO A 11 -5.37 -3.58 11.06
C PRO A 11 -4.67 -2.23 11.17
N ARG A 12 -4.51 -1.57 10.03
CA ARG A 12 -3.99 -0.19 9.91
C ARG A 12 -4.70 0.52 8.78
N LEU A 13 -4.78 1.84 8.83
CA LEU A 13 -5.18 2.66 7.68
C LEU A 13 -3.97 2.90 6.79
N HIS A 14 -4.17 2.73 5.48
CA HIS A 14 -3.14 2.89 4.45
C HIS A 14 -3.63 3.75 3.27
N ARG A 15 -4.64 4.59 3.44
CA ARG A 15 -5.22 5.36 2.33
C ARG A 15 -4.16 6.20 1.62
N SER A 16 -3.31 6.85 2.38
CA SER A 16 -2.16 7.61 1.88
C SER A 16 -0.90 7.29 2.67
N GLU A 17 0.19 7.02 1.96
CA GLU A 17 1.52 6.79 2.51
C GLU A 17 2.46 7.90 2.01
N LEU A 18 2.79 8.82 2.90
CA LEU A 18 3.63 9.98 2.56
C LEU A 18 5.11 9.61 2.64
N ALA A 19 5.80 9.73 1.50
CA ALA A 19 7.26 9.62 1.42
C ALA A 19 7.93 10.91 1.92
N VAL A 20 8.89 10.78 2.85
CA VAL A 20 9.64 11.92 3.40
C VAL A 20 11.14 11.61 3.41
N PRO A 21 11.97 12.31 2.62
CA PRO A 21 13.41 12.09 2.61
C PRO A 21 14.05 12.26 3.99
N GLY A 22 14.85 11.28 4.41
CA GLY A 22 15.57 11.32 5.69
C GLY A 22 16.63 12.41 5.77
N THR A 23 17.03 12.98 4.65
CA THR A 23 18.00 14.09 4.58
C THR A 23 17.44 15.43 5.06
N ASN A 24 16.11 15.60 5.14
CA ASN A 24 15.49 16.89 5.44
C ASN A 24 14.59 16.85 6.69
N PRO A 25 15.16 16.96 7.92
CA PRO A 25 14.40 16.92 9.17
C PRO A 25 13.33 18.02 9.29
N ALA A 26 13.47 19.14 8.57
CA ALA A 26 12.47 20.21 8.58
C ALA A 26 11.12 19.76 8.00
N LEU A 27 11.10 18.72 7.17
CA LEU A 27 9.88 18.13 6.63
C LEU A 27 9.16 17.22 7.64
N PHE A 28 9.85 16.68 8.63
CA PHE A 28 9.27 15.71 9.58
C PHE A 28 8.09 16.30 10.36
N ARG A 29 8.28 17.50 10.93
CA ARG A 29 7.19 18.19 11.65
C ARG A 29 6.01 18.54 10.74
N LYS A 30 6.29 18.93 9.48
CA LYS A 30 5.23 19.20 8.50
C LYS A 30 4.46 17.93 8.14
N ALA A 31 5.17 16.82 7.97
CA ALA A 31 4.57 15.51 7.71
C ALA A 31 3.71 15.04 8.88
N ALA A 32 4.17 15.24 10.13
CA ALA A 32 3.40 14.91 11.33
C ALA A 32 2.05 15.65 11.39
N LEU A 33 1.98 16.88 10.91
CA LEU A 33 0.75 17.69 10.85
C LEU A 33 -0.13 17.37 9.64
N SER A 34 0.32 16.55 8.70
CA SER A 34 -0.45 16.19 7.50
C SER A 34 -1.59 15.24 7.81
N GLN A 35 -2.49 15.03 6.84
CA GLN A 35 -3.59 14.07 6.93
C GLN A 35 -3.23 12.67 6.39
N ALA A 36 -1.93 12.38 6.20
CA ALA A 36 -1.48 11.05 5.80
C ALA A 36 -1.77 10.01 6.90
N ASP A 37 -2.20 8.82 6.50
CA ASP A 37 -2.39 7.70 7.43
C ASP A 37 -1.04 7.11 7.85
N ILE A 38 -0.12 6.97 6.90
CA ILE A 38 1.25 6.49 7.12
C ILE A 38 2.25 7.56 6.66
N ILE A 39 3.32 7.68 7.42
CA ILE A 39 4.50 8.43 7.01
C ILE A 39 5.66 7.46 6.97
N PHE A 40 6.31 7.34 5.82
CA PHE A 40 7.57 6.64 5.77
C PHE A 40 8.74 7.61 5.58
N LEU A 41 9.72 7.49 6.48
CA LEU A 41 10.98 8.22 6.42
C LEU A 41 11.95 7.40 5.57
N ASP A 42 12.54 8.04 4.58
CA ASP A 42 13.27 7.33 3.53
C ASP A 42 14.78 7.37 3.75
N CYS A 43 15.40 6.18 3.80
CA CYS A 43 16.86 6.01 3.76
C CYS A 43 17.37 5.66 2.35
N GLU A 44 16.48 5.37 1.39
CA GLU A 44 16.83 4.77 0.12
C GLU A 44 16.91 5.79 -1.02
N ASP A 45 16.15 5.67 -2.09
CA ASP A 45 16.32 6.39 -3.36
C ASP A 45 16.28 7.92 -3.24
N ALA A 46 15.52 8.47 -2.27
CA ALA A 46 15.50 9.91 -2.04
C ALA A 46 16.73 10.44 -1.27
N VAL A 47 17.73 9.59 -1.00
CA VAL A 47 18.92 9.92 -0.22
C VAL A 47 20.17 9.61 -1.04
N ALA A 48 21.03 10.59 -1.27
CA ALA A 48 22.31 10.40 -1.97
C ALA A 48 23.24 9.45 -1.16
N PRO A 49 24.14 8.70 -1.83
CA PRO A 49 25.05 7.77 -1.14
C PRO A 49 25.83 8.39 0.02
N ASP A 50 26.35 9.59 -0.15
CA ASP A 50 27.16 10.28 0.86
C ASP A 50 26.33 10.77 2.07
N ASP A 51 25.00 10.87 1.90
CA ASP A 51 24.08 11.34 2.95
C ASP A 51 23.40 10.21 3.72
N LYS A 52 23.59 8.93 3.34
CA LYS A 52 22.91 7.77 3.92
C LYS A 52 23.06 7.68 5.44
N GLU A 53 24.28 7.85 5.95
CA GLU A 53 24.53 7.80 7.37
C GLU A 53 23.86 8.96 8.12
N GLN A 54 23.93 10.16 7.56
CA GLN A 54 23.32 11.33 8.18
C GLN A 54 21.79 11.25 8.14
N ALA A 55 21.19 10.76 7.06
CA ALA A 55 19.75 10.52 6.95
C ALA A 55 19.27 9.54 8.03
N ARG A 56 20.00 8.44 8.28
CA ARG A 56 19.70 7.51 9.37
C ARG A 56 19.69 8.20 10.74
N LYS A 57 20.67 9.04 11.02
CA LYS A 57 20.74 9.82 12.28
C LYS A 57 19.54 10.77 12.41
N HIS A 58 19.18 11.48 11.35
CA HIS A 58 18.01 12.36 11.32
C HIS A 58 16.71 11.59 11.55
N ILE A 59 16.56 10.42 10.93
CA ILE A 59 15.38 9.56 11.09
C ILE A 59 15.26 9.06 12.54
N ILE A 60 16.35 8.62 13.15
CA ILE A 60 16.38 8.21 14.56
C ILE A 60 15.96 9.38 15.46
N GLN A 61 16.55 10.54 15.25
CA GLN A 61 16.18 11.73 15.99
C GLN A 61 14.70 12.10 15.78
N GLY A 62 14.24 12.13 14.51
CA GLY A 62 12.87 12.46 14.18
C GLY A 62 11.84 11.50 14.77
N LEU A 63 12.08 10.19 14.76
CA LEU A 63 11.20 9.21 15.37
C LEU A 63 11.09 9.35 16.88
N ASN A 64 12.13 9.83 17.56
CA ASN A 64 12.14 9.99 19.00
C ASN A 64 11.68 11.37 19.50
N GLU A 65 11.85 12.43 18.71
CA GLU A 65 11.61 13.81 19.18
C GLU A 65 10.36 14.47 18.58
N VAL A 66 9.86 13.99 17.43
CA VAL A 66 8.66 14.55 16.80
C VAL A 66 7.43 13.84 17.34
N ASP A 67 6.41 14.62 17.69
CA ASP A 67 5.09 14.07 18.01
C ASP A 67 4.37 13.66 16.72
N TRP A 68 4.30 12.37 16.48
CA TRP A 68 3.64 11.77 15.31
C TRP A 68 2.17 11.46 15.54
N GLY A 69 1.65 11.69 16.76
CA GLY A 69 0.28 11.37 17.10
C GLY A 69 -0.07 9.89 16.86
N SER A 70 -1.24 9.66 16.29
CA SER A 70 -1.74 8.31 15.98
C SER A 70 -1.28 7.75 14.61
N LYS A 71 -0.44 8.46 13.86
CA LYS A 71 0.03 8.00 12.53
C LYS A 71 0.87 6.73 12.64
N THR A 72 0.75 5.85 11.66
CA THR A 72 1.68 4.75 11.52
C THR A 72 3.02 5.28 11.00
N MET A 73 4.09 5.00 11.75
CA MET A 73 5.45 5.41 11.37
C MET A 73 6.20 4.24 10.75
N MET A 74 6.67 4.45 9.53
CA MET A 74 7.42 3.47 8.75
C MET A 74 8.76 4.04 8.34
N VAL A 75 9.76 3.21 8.13
CA VAL A 75 11.05 3.58 7.56
C VAL A 75 11.32 2.72 6.35
N ARG A 76 11.60 3.34 5.19
CA ARG A 76 12.14 2.63 4.05
C ARG A 76 13.65 2.49 4.24
N ILE A 77 14.10 1.27 4.46
CA ILE A 77 15.52 0.94 4.57
C ILE A 77 16.18 0.87 3.19
N ASN A 78 17.49 0.86 3.13
CA ASN A 78 18.19 0.57 1.87
C ASN A 78 18.00 -0.89 1.46
N GLY A 79 18.14 -1.17 0.16
CA GLY A 79 18.03 -2.52 -0.39
C GLY A 79 19.10 -3.48 0.14
N LEU A 80 18.78 -4.78 0.12
CA LEU A 80 19.67 -5.85 0.56
C LEU A 80 20.90 -6.03 -0.34
N ASP A 81 20.85 -5.48 -1.54
CA ASP A 81 21.96 -5.41 -2.50
C ASP A 81 23.00 -4.34 -2.15
N THR A 82 22.79 -3.58 -1.08
CA THR A 82 23.68 -2.51 -0.60
C THR A 82 24.35 -2.87 0.73
N HIS A 83 25.42 -2.17 1.07
CA HIS A 83 26.08 -2.30 2.36
C HIS A 83 25.46 -1.42 3.47
N TYR A 84 24.34 -0.73 3.18
CA TYR A 84 23.70 0.17 4.13
C TYR A 84 22.61 -0.52 4.96
N MET A 85 21.90 -1.50 4.38
CA MET A 85 20.67 -2.09 4.92
C MET A 85 20.83 -2.57 6.37
N TYR A 86 21.89 -3.32 6.68
CA TYR A 86 22.05 -3.89 8.01
C TYR A 86 22.17 -2.81 9.10
N ARG A 87 22.83 -1.69 8.78
CA ARG A 87 22.91 -0.55 9.71
C ARG A 87 21.59 0.17 9.86
N ASP A 88 20.81 0.32 8.78
CA ASP A 88 19.49 0.89 8.86
C ASP A 88 18.61 0.09 9.82
N VAL A 89 18.59 -1.24 9.67
CA VAL A 89 17.82 -2.11 10.55
C VAL A 89 18.31 -2.06 11.99
N VAL A 90 19.60 -2.27 12.22
CA VAL A 90 20.15 -2.34 13.58
C VAL A 90 19.98 -1.02 14.30
N ASP A 91 20.49 0.08 13.72
CA ASP A 91 20.56 1.37 14.41
C ASP A 91 19.15 1.94 14.68
N ILE A 92 18.24 1.82 13.70
CA ILE A 92 16.89 2.39 13.82
C ILE A 92 16.01 1.54 14.74
N VAL A 93 16.02 0.22 14.59
CA VAL A 93 15.17 -0.66 15.42
C VAL A 93 15.61 -0.63 16.89
N GLU A 94 16.93 -0.55 17.16
CA GLU A 94 17.43 -0.42 18.52
C GLU A 94 17.06 0.89 19.19
N ALA A 95 17.10 2.00 18.44
CA ALA A 95 16.97 3.35 18.98
C ALA A 95 15.55 3.89 19.00
N CYS A 96 14.62 3.31 18.21
CA CYS A 96 13.31 3.94 17.94
C CYS A 96 12.13 3.08 18.40
N PRO A 97 11.68 3.17 19.67
CA PRO A 97 10.48 2.46 20.14
C PRO A 97 9.20 2.88 19.41
N ARG A 98 9.18 4.09 18.82
CA ARG A 98 8.03 4.63 18.08
C ARG A 98 7.85 4.01 16.69
N LEU A 99 8.86 3.32 16.15
CA LEU A 99 8.78 2.67 14.83
C LEU A 99 7.68 1.60 14.81
N ASP A 100 6.79 1.66 13.85
CA ASP A 100 5.69 0.72 13.66
C ASP A 100 5.99 -0.32 12.59
N MET A 101 6.60 0.10 11.49
CA MET A 101 6.82 -0.72 10.30
C MET A 101 8.18 -0.44 9.65
N ILE A 102 8.68 -1.43 8.94
CA ILE A 102 9.81 -1.30 8.00
C ILE A 102 9.29 -1.57 6.60
N LEU A 103 9.61 -0.68 5.66
CA LEU A 103 9.43 -0.87 4.23
C LEU A 103 10.72 -1.41 3.63
N ILE A 104 10.65 -2.63 3.09
CA ILE A 104 11.80 -3.33 2.50
C ILE A 104 11.73 -3.15 0.99
N PRO A 105 12.65 -2.38 0.37
CA PRO A 105 12.64 -2.14 -1.07
C PRO A 105 13.27 -3.32 -1.85
N LYS A 106 12.99 -3.36 -3.14
CA LYS A 106 13.64 -4.23 -4.14
C LYS A 106 13.64 -5.72 -3.78
N VAL A 107 12.61 -6.17 -3.04
CA VAL A 107 12.46 -7.57 -2.65
C VAL A 107 12.30 -8.43 -3.92
N GLY A 108 13.20 -9.38 -4.10
CA GLY A 108 13.23 -10.30 -5.24
C GLY A 108 12.77 -11.70 -4.89
N VAL A 109 13.03 -12.16 -3.67
CA VAL A 109 12.73 -13.52 -3.20
C VAL A 109 12.30 -13.51 -1.72
N ALA A 110 11.68 -14.59 -1.27
CA ALA A 110 11.24 -14.73 0.14
C ALA A 110 12.39 -14.61 1.16
N GLN A 111 13.59 -15.00 0.77
CA GLN A 111 14.80 -14.94 1.62
C GLN A 111 15.21 -13.50 1.95
N ASP A 112 14.89 -12.53 1.10
CA ASP A 112 15.17 -11.11 1.37
C ASP A 112 14.40 -10.64 2.61
N VAL A 113 13.12 -11.02 2.68
CA VAL A 113 12.26 -10.71 3.84
C VAL A 113 12.72 -11.46 5.08
N TYR A 114 13.09 -12.74 4.93
CA TYR A 114 13.60 -13.56 6.03
C TYR A 114 14.86 -12.97 6.66
N ALA A 115 15.79 -12.46 5.85
CA ALA A 115 17.03 -11.84 6.35
C ALA A 115 16.73 -10.64 7.27
N VAL A 116 15.81 -9.77 6.89
CA VAL A 116 15.36 -8.62 7.71
C VAL A 116 14.61 -9.09 8.95
N ASP A 117 13.72 -10.09 8.81
CA ASP A 117 12.94 -10.62 9.94
C ASP A 117 13.84 -11.19 11.03
N MET A 118 14.90 -11.91 10.66
CA MET A 118 15.85 -12.48 11.64
C MET A 118 16.60 -11.39 12.42
N LEU A 119 17.04 -10.33 11.76
CA LEU A 119 17.68 -9.19 12.43
C LEU A 119 16.69 -8.49 13.38
N VAL A 120 15.51 -8.14 12.89
CA VAL A 120 14.49 -7.46 13.70
C VAL A 120 14.07 -8.32 14.91
N THR A 121 13.87 -9.62 14.70
CA THR A 121 13.49 -10.54 15.78
C THR A 121 14.54 -10.59 16.88
N GLN A 122 15.83 -10.64 16.54
CA GLN A 122 16.92 -10.65 17.52
C GLN A 122 16.97 -9.32 18.29
N ILE A 123 16.83 -8.19 17.61
CA ILE A 123 16.85 -6.87 18.24
C ILE A 123 15.65 -6.68 19.17
N GLU A 124 14.44 -7.03 18.72
CA GLU A 124 13.23 -6.97 19.55
C GLU A 124 13.39 -7.80 20.83
N SER A 125 13.93 -9.00 20.71
CA SER A 125 14.20 -9.88 21.84
C SER A 125 15.24 -9.26 22.80
N ALA A 126 16.36 -8.75 22.27
CA ALA A 126 17.41 -8.13 23.07
C ALA A 126 16.94 -6.85 23.79
N ARG A 127 16.11 -6.05 23.12
CA ARG A 127 15.56 -4.80 23.65
C ARG A 127 14.26 -4.99 24.44
N LYS A 128 13.74 -6.22 24.54
CA LYS A 128 12.44 -6.56 25.18
C LYS A 128 11.31 -5.66 24.69
N ARG A 129 11.19 -5.55 23.38
CA ARG A 129 10.25 -4.65 22.75
C ARG A 129 8.83 -5.19 22.92
N ASP A 130 7.91 -4.40 23.48
CA ASP A 130 6.52 -4.81 23.70
C ASP A 130 5.72 -4.86 22.40
N LYS A 131 6.09 -3.99 21.44
CA LYS A 131 5.39 -3.86 20.17
C LYS A 131 6.22 -4.49 19.04
N ARG A 132 5.60 -5.45 18.35
CA ARG A 132 6.19 -6.08 17.16
C ARG A 132 6.20 -5.10 15.99
N ILE A 133 7.32 -5.01 15.29
CA ILE A 133 7.45 -4.24 14.05
C ILE A 133 6.83 -5.03 12.91
N GLY A 134 5.91 -4.39 12.16
CA GLY A 134 5.34 -4.90 10.91
C GLY A 134 6.26 -4.65 9.72
N PHE A 135 6.03 -5.38 8.63
CA PHE A 135 6.74 -5.17 7.37
C PHE A 135 5.79 -4.81 6.25
N GLU A 136 6.25 -3.92 5.40
CA GLU A 136 5.76 -3.74 4.06
C GLU A 136 6.90 -4.05 3.10
N VAL A 137 6.60 -4.68 1.96
CA VAL A 137 7.59 -4.96 0.93
C VAL A 137 7.24 -4.25 -0.36
N LEU A 138 8.25 -3.72 -1.03
CA LEU A 138 8.08 -3.06 -2.31
C LEU A 138 8.38 -4.07 -3.44
N ILE A 139 7.34 -4.40 -4.18
CA ILE A 139 7.43 -5.28 -5.36
C ILE A 139 7.67 -4.39 -6.57
N GLU A 140 8.94 -4.28 -6.95
CA GLU A 140 9.40 -3.31 -7.94
C GLU A 140 10.47 -3.87 -8.88
N THR A 141 10.61 -5.20 -8.90
CA THR A 141 11.51 -5.87 -9.84
C THR A 141 10.78 -7.00 -10.57
N ALA A 142 11.25 -7.35 -11.77
CA ALA A 142 10.74 -8.52 -12.50
C ALA A 142 10.88 -9.80 -11.67
N LEU A 143 12.00 -9.94 -10.93
CA LEU A 143 12.23 -11.07 -10.02
C LEU A 143 11.23 -11.10 -8.88
N GLY A 144 10.99 -9.95 -8.22
CA GLY A 144 10.01 -9.84 -7.13
C GLY A 144 8.59 -10.17 -7.59
N MET A 145 8.20 -9.67 -8.77
CA MET A 145 6.90 -10.00 -9.36
C MET A 145 6.80 -11.47 -9.76
N ALA A 146 7.89 -12.09 -10.22
CA ALA A 146 7.91 -13.53 -10.53
C ALA A 146 7.71 -14.40 -9.29
N ASN A 147 8.13 -13.93 -8.10
CA ASN A 147 8.08 -14.65 -6.82
C ASN A 147 7.04 -14.09 -5.83
N VAL A 148 6.12 -13.24 -6.29
CA VAL A 148 5.24 -12.45 -5.41
C VAL A 148 4.43 -13.29 -4.42
N GLU A 149 3.96 -14.47 -4.81
CA GLU A 149 3.22 -15.38 -3.93
C GLU A 149 4.12 -15.99 -2.84
N ALA A 150 5.37 -16.35 -3.17
CA ALA A 150 6.33 -16.84 -2.19
C ALA A 150 6.76 -15.74 -1.21
N ILE A 151 6.91 -14.51 -1.71
CA ILE A 151 7.20 -13.35 -0.87
C ILE A 151 6.02 -13.08 0.08
N ALA A 152 4.78 -13.16 -0.39
CA ALA A 152 3.58 -12.93 0.44
C ALA A 152 3.49 -13.86 1.66
N GLN A 153 4.11 -15.02 1.61
CA GLN A 153 4.11 -16.03 2.67
C GLN A 153 5.35 -16.00 3.56
N SER A 154 6.35 -15.15 3.26
CA SER A 154 7.71 -15.28 3.79
C SER A 154 7.85 -14.89 5.26
N SER A 155 6.96 -14.09 5.80
CA SER A 155 7.00 -13.66 7.20
C SER A 155 5.63 -13.32 7.75
N ARG A 156 5.41 -13.65 9.02
CA ARG A 156 4.21 -13.22 9.77
C ARG A 156 4.25 -11.73 10.16
N ARG A 157 5.35 -11.03 9.86
CA ARG A 157 5.46 -9.57 10.03
C ARG A 157 4.91 -8.82 8.84
N LEU A 158 4.73 -9.48 7.69
CA LEU A 158 4.18 -8.84 6.51
C LEU A 158 2.76 -8.36 6.78
N GLU A 159 2.52 -7.11 6.48
CA GLU A 159 1.22 -6.45 6.61
C GLU A 159 0.71 -5.92 5.26
N ALA A 160 1.62 -5.52 4.37
CA ALA A 160 1.30 -4.92 3.09
C ALA A 160 2.38 -5.20 2.02
N MET A 161 2.00 -5.01 0.76
CA MET A 161 2.89 -4.94 -0.39
C MET A 161 2.56 -3.71 -1.23
N SER A 162 3.57 -2.91 -1.55
CA SER A 162 3.47 -1.78 -2.48
C SER A 162 3.98 -2.13 -3.87
N PHE A 163 3.38 -1.54 -4.90
CA PHE A 163 3.82 -1.68 -6.29
C PHE A 163 4.72 -0.53 -6.71
N GLY A 164 6.02 -0.75 -6.78
CA GLY A 164 7.02 0.26 -7.18
C GLY A 164 7.14 0.41 -8.69
N VAL A 165 6.23 1.14 -9.31
CA VAL A 165 6.07 1.24 -10.76
C VAL A 165 7.31 1.72 -11.50
N ALA A 166 8.13 2.62 -10.91
CA ALA A 166 9.31 3.18 -11.57
C ALA A 166 10.42 2.14 -11.75
N ASP A 167 10.83 1.51 -10.64
CA ASP A 167 11.84 0.46 -10.66
C ASP A 167 11.35 -0.80 -11.37
N TYR A 168 10.04 -1.10 -11.28
CA TYR A 168 9.44 -2.18 -12.04
C TYR A 168 9.56 -1.93 -13.56
N ALA A 169 9.28 -0.72 -14.02
CA ALA A 169 9.45 -0.33 -15.41
C ALA A 169 10.91 -0.44 -15.86
N ALA A 170 11.86 0.00 -15.03
CA ALA A 170 13.29 -0.14 -15.29
C ALA A 170 13.72 -1.61 -15.33
N SER A 171 13.30 -2.41 -14.36
CA SER A 171 13.63 -3.85 -14.26
C SER A 171 13.08 -4.66 -15.43
N THR A 172 11.87 -4.33 -15.89
CA THR A 172 11.25 -4.97 -17.08
C THR A 172 11.68 -4.35 -18.40
N ARG A 173 12.52 -3.30 -18.37
CA ARG A 173 12.94 -2.52 -19.54
C ARG A 173 11.76 -1.96 -20.33
N ALA A 174 10.72 -1.54 -19.63
CA ALA A 174 9.57 -0.90 -20.24
C ALA A 174 9.98 0.42 -20.92
N ARG A 175 9.38 0.71 -22.06
CA ARG A 175 9.66 1.93 -22.83
C ARG A 175 8.91 3.12 -22.23
N THR A 176 9.37 3.61 -21.10
CA THR A 176 8.81 4.79 -20.42
C THR A 176 9.90 5.50 -19.62
N THR A 177 9.70 6.79 -19.38
CA THR A 177 10.47 7.61 -18.43
C THR A 177 9.56 8.26 -17.40
N VAL A 178 8.28 7.89 -17.40
CA VAL A 178 7.26 8.47 -16.51
C VAL A 178 7.03 7.52 -15.32
N ILE A 179 6.98 8.07 -14.13
CA ILE A 179 6.69 7.34 -12.90
C ILE A 179 5.17 7.24 -12.72
N GLY A 180 4.62 6.09 -13.04
CA GLY A 180 3.16 5.89 -13.06
C GLY A 180 2.48 6.62 -14.23
N GLY A 181 1.17 6.72 -14.17
CA GLY A 181 0.39 7.44 -15.16
C GLY A 181 0.16 6.69 -16.47
N VAL A 182 -0.30 7.43 -17.46
CA VAL A 182 -0.72 6.91 -18.76
C VAL A 182 0.46 6.89 -19.74
N ASN A 183 0.63 5.77 -20.44
CA ASN A 183 1.49 5.72 -21.63
C ASN A 183 0.58 5.72 -22.86
N LYS A 184 0.64 6.80 -23.65
CA LYS A 184 -0.19 6.97 -24.86
C LYS A 184 -0.03 5.87 -25.91
N ASP A 185 1.12 5.19 -25.91
CA ASP A 185 1.43 4.13 -26.87
C ASP A 185 0.94 2.76 -26.35
N SER A 186 0.40 2.68 -25.14
CA SER A 186 -0.16 1.45 -24.56
C SER A 186 -1.63 1.35 -24.90
N GLY A 187 -1.97 0.69 -26.00
CA GLY A 187 -3.36 0.51 -26.40
C GLY A 187 -3.55 -0.40 -27.59
N VAL A 188 -4.80 -0.58 -27.93
CA VAL A 188 -5.27 -1.45 -28.99
C VAL A 188 -6.04 -0.64 -30.04
N LEU A 189 -5.71 -0.84 -31.32
CA LEU A 189 -6.49 -0.35 -32.45
C LEU A 189 -7.53 -1.40 -32.84
N THR A 190 -8.78 -0.95 -33.04
CA THR A 190 -9.82 -1.80 -33.62
C THR A 190 -9.53 -2.13 -35.09
N ASP A 191 -10.28 -3.08 -35.65
CA ASP A 191 -10.39 -3.21 -37.10
C ASP A 191 -11.03 -1.95 -37.71
N LYS A 192 -10.87 -1.77 -39.03
CA LYS A 192 -11.52 -0.69 -39.74
C LYS A 192 -13.03 -0.90 -39.79
N ASP A 193 -13.76 0.15 -39.49
CA ASP A 193 -15.22 0.20 -39.74
C ASP A 193 -15.54 0.34 -41.26
N ALA A 194 -16.82 0.43 -41.59
CA ALA A 194 -17.29 0.58 -43.00
C ALA A 194 -16.76 1.84 -43.70
N ASP A 195 -16.42 2.87 -42.90
CA ASP A 195 -15.90 4.16 -43.39
C ASP A 195 -14.36 4.19 -43.38
N GLY A 196 -13.71 3.07 -43.01
CA GLY A 196 -12.25 2.94 -42.94
C GLY A 196 -11.60 3.50 -41.68
N ASN A 197 -12.39 3.93 -40.71
CA ASN A 197 -11.87 4.47 -39.43
C ASN A 197 -11.53 3.38 -38.46
N ARG A 198 -10.61 3.69 -37.53
CA ARG A 198 -10.24 2.84 -36.40
C ARG A 198 -10.39 3.62 -35.10
N GLN A 199 -10.74 2.91 -34.03
CA GLN A 199 -10.75 3.46 -32.68
C GLN A 199 -9.53 2.93 -31.94
N TYR A 200 -8.95 3.78 -31.09
CA TYR A 200 -7.85 3.44 -30.22
C TYR A 200 -8.34 3.38 -28.77
N TYR A 201 -8.16 2.22 -28.14
CA TYR A 201 -8.47 2.02 -26.74
C TYR A 201 -7.19 1.91 -25.93
N TRP A 202 -7.02 2.82 -24.98
CA TRP A 202 -5.90 2.76 -24.06
C TRP A 202 -6.01 1.54 -23.15
N THR A 203 -4.86 0.89 -22.87
CA THR A 203 -4.73 -0.20 -21.91
C THR A 203 -3.68 0.16 -20.87
N ASP A 204 -3.94 -0.18 -19.61
CA ASP A 204 -2.99 0.04 -18.52
C ASP A 204 -1.86 -0.99 -18.61
N PRO A 205 -0.60 -0.58 -18.88
CA PRO A 205 0.51 -1.51 -19.02
C PRO A 205 0.85 -2.24 -17.70
N TRP A 206 0.43 -1.69 -16.58
CA TRP A 206 0.73 -2.23 -15.25
C TRP A 206 -0.36 -3.14 -14.70
N HIS A 207 -1.53 -3.18 -15.34
CA HIS A 207 -2.71 -3.90 -14.88
C HIS A 207 -2.44 -5.37 -14.54
N ALA A 208 -1.71 -6.09 -15.36
CA ALA A 208 -1.42 -7.51 -15.13
C ALA A 208 -0.54 -7.72 -13.88
N ALA A 209 0.49 -6.89 -13.71
CA ALA A 209 1.38 -6.93 -12.55
C ALA A 209 0.65 -6.56 -11.26
N GLN A 210 -0.11 -5.46 -11.29
CA GLN A 210 -0.91 -5.00 -10.16
C GLN A 210 -1.97 -6.04 -9.76
N THR A 211 -2.65 -6.65 -10.72
CA THR A 211 -3.63 -7.71 -10.44
C THR A 211 -2.97 -8.92 -9.78
N ARG A 212 -1.81 -9.35 -10.28
CA ARG A 212 -1.07 -10.47 -9.72
C ARG A 212 -0.63 -10.21 -8.28
N MET A 213 -0.07 -9.03 -7.99
CA MET A 213 0.30 -8.63 -6.64
C MET A 213 -0.91 -8.57 -5.70
N MET A 214 -2.02 -7.98 -6.17
CA MET A 214 -3.26 -7.91 -5.40
C MET A 214 -3.78 -9.31 -5.02
N VAL A 215 -3.77 -10.25 -5.94
CA VAL A 215 -4.20 -11.64 -5.68
C VAL A 215 -3.30 -12.29 -4.62
N ALA A 216 -1.97 -12.12 -4.72
CA ALA A 216 -1.03 -12.63 -3.73
C ALA A 216 -1.29 -12.01 -2.34
N CYS A 217 -1.47 -10.68 -2.27
CA CYS A 217 -1.81 -10.01 -1.01
C CYS A 217 -3.08 -10.60 -0.40
N ARG A 218 -4.16 -10.70 -1.15
CA ARG A 218 -5.45 -11.16 -0.62
C ARG A 218 -5.45 -12.64 -0.24
N ALA A 219 -4.68 -13.47 -0.94
CA ALA A 219 -4.52 -14.89 -0.61
C ALA A 219 -3.84 -15.11 0.74
N TYR A 220 -3.03 -14.17 1.20
CA TYR A 220 -2.26 -14.28 2.45
C TYR A 220 -2.58 -13.19 3.49
N GLY A 221 -3.72 -12.50 3.34
CA GLY A 221 -4.23 -11.54 4.32
C GLY A 221 -3.51 -10.20 4.37
N LEU A 222 -2.74 -9.88 3.33
CA LEU A 222 -1.98 -8.64 3.21
C LEU A 222 -2.79 -7.55 2.50
N ARG A 223 -2.37 -6.30 2.66
CA ARG A 223 -2.92 -5.14 1.96
C ARG A 223 -2.10 -4.81 0.71
N PRO A 224 -2.71 -4.75 -0.49
CA PRO A 224 -2.06 -4.20 -1.66
C PRO A 224 -2.13 -2.68 -1.64
N ILE A 225 -0.98 -2.02 -1.85
CA ILE A 225 -0.81 -0.57 -1.88
C ILE A 225 -0.28 -0.17 -3.25
N ASP A 226 -0.88 0.85 -3.84
CA ASP A 226 -0.43 1.42 -5.11
C ASP A 226 0.76 2.36 -4.88
N GLY A 227 1.70 2.33 -5.79
CA GLY A 227 2.96 3.06 -5.69
C GLY A 227 2.88 4.54 -6.07
N PRO A 228 4.03 5.16 -6.36
CA PRO A 228 4.10 6.59 -6.64
C PRO A 228 3.46 6.97 -7.97
N PHE A 229 3.07 8.25 -8.06
CA PHE A 229 2.70 8.95 -9.28
C PHE A 229 3.55 10.21 -9.38
N GLY A 230 4.41 10.27 -10.40
CA GLY A 230 5.51 11.24 -10.45
C GLY A 230 5.09 12.68 -10.72
N ASP A 231 4.00 12.90 -11.46
CA ASP A 231 3.53 14.26 -11.76
C ASP A 231 2.57 14.77 -10.67
N PHE A 232 3.11 15.45 -9.67
CA PHE A 232 2.30 16.05 -8.61
C PHE A 232 1.53 17.31 -9.03
N ASN A 233 1.70 17.78 -10.28
CA ASN A 233 0.91 18.86 -10.88
C ASN A 233 -0.29 18.33 -11.70
N ASP A 234 -0.45 17.02 -11.79
CA ASP A 234 -1.60 16.36 -12.44
C ASP A 234 -2.49 15.63 -11.41
N PRO A 235 -3.35 16.37 -10.68
CA PRO A 235 -4.25 15.77 -9.70
C PRO A 235 -5.28 14.83 -10.34
N GLU A 236 -5.74 15.11 -11.56
CA GLU A 236 -6.70 14.27 -12.26
C GLU A 236 -6.09 12.92 -12.66
N GLY A 237 -4.88 12.92 -13.17
CA GLY A 237 -4.13 11.70 -13.48
C GLY A 237 -3.84 10.87 -12.23
N TYR A 238 -3.48 11.52 -11.11
CA TYR A 238 -3.30 10.84 -9.83
C TYR A 238 -4.58 10.14 -9.38
N VAL A 239 -5.72 10.85 -9.38
CA VAL A 239 -7.03 10.31 -8.98
C VAL A 239 -7.47 9.18 -9.91
N ALA A 240 -7.26 9.33 -11.23
CA ALA A 240 -7.58 8.28 -12.19
C ALA A 240 -6.75 7.00 -11.94
N ALA A 241 -5.45 7.13 -11.65
CA ALA A 241 -4.59 6.01 -11.29
C ALA A 241 -5.05 5.37 -9.98
N ALA A 242 -5.32 6.16 -8.94
CA ALA A 242 -5.79 5.68 -7.64
C ALA A 242 -7.14 4.92 -7.75
N ASN A 243 -8.09 5.44 -8.54
CA ASN A 243 -9.37 4.79 -8.76
C ASN A 243 -9.21 3.42 -9.47
N ARG A 244 -8.33 3.33 -10.47
CA ARG A 244 -8.04 2.02 -11.12
C ARG A 244 -7.53 1.00 -10.12
N ALA A 245 -6.57 1.40 -9.26
CA ALA A 245 -6.06 0.53 -8.21
C ALA A 245 -7.14 0.18 -7.17
N ALA A 246 -7.95 1.13 -6.73
CA ALA A 246 -9.05 0.89 -5.78
C ALA A 246 -10.07 -0.12 -6.31
N VAL A 247 -10.43 -0.04 -7.60
CA VAL A 247 -11.34 -1.00 -8.27
C VAL A 247 -10.75 -2.41 -8.30
N LEU A 248 -9.43 -2.55 -8.43
CA LEU A 248 -8.75 -3.84 -8.32
C LEU A 248 -8.72 -4.39 -6.89
N GLY A 249 -8.98 -3.57 -5.87
CA GLY A 249 -8.97 -3.98 -4.48
C GLY A 249 -7.77 -3.48 -3.67
N TYR A 250 -7.03 -2.50 -4.19
CA TYR A 250 -5.98 -1.80 -3.44
C TYR A 250 -6.59 -0.97 -2.30
N GLU A 251 -5.83 -0.78 -1.23
CA GLU A 251 -6.31 -0.08 -0.03
C GLU A 251 -5.76 1.33 0.13
N GLY A 252 -4.74 1.68 -0.61
CA GLY A 252 -4.12 2.99 -0.56
C GLY A 252 -3.12 3.22 -1.68
N LYS A 253 -2.47 4.38 -1.62
CA LYS A 253 -1.49 4.83 -2.62
C LYS A 253 -0.42 5.71 -1.97
N TRP A 254 0.80 5.65 -2.51
CA TRP A 254 1.86 6.55 -2.11
C TRP A 254 1.55 8.00 -2.50
N ALA A 255 1.94 8.90 -1.62
CA ALA A 255 2.01 10.34 -1.85
C ALA A 255 3.49 10.77 -1.78
N ILE A 256 4.03 11.25 -2.88
CA ILE A 256 5.41 11.79 -2.95
C ILE A 256 5.43 13.30 -2.78
N HIS A 257 4.27 13.93 -2.71
CA HIS A 257 4.07 15.35 -2.46
C HIS A 257 2.82 15.54 -1.57
N PRO A 258 2.80 16.54 -0.67
CA PRO A 258 1.65 16.78 0.21
C PRO A 258 0.31 16.97 -0.51
N SER A 259 0.31 17.54 -1.74
CA SER A 259 -0.91 17.72 -2.55
C SER A 259 -1.62 16.40 -2.93
N GLN A 260 -0.92 15.28 -2.89
CA GLN A 260 -1.47 13.96 -3.23
C GLN A 260 -2.18 13.27 -2.05
N ILE A 261 -1.94 13.71 -0.81
CA ILE A 261 -2.46 13.06 0.40
C ILE A 261 -3.99 13.06 0.41
N GLU A 262 -4.59 14.25 0.24
CA GLU A 262 -6.05 14.39 0.27
C GLU A 262 -6.71 13.64 -0.88
N LEU A 263 -6.10 13.65 -2.07
CA LEU A 263 -6.58 12.91 -3.23
C LEU A 263 -6.64 11.40 -2.97
N ALA A 264 -5.58 10.84 -2.38
CA ALA A 264 -5.55 9.45 -1.97
C ALA A 264 -6.61 9.17 -0.89
N ASN A 265 -6.66 9.99 0.16
CA ASN A 265 -7.64 9.85 1.23
C ASN A 265 -9.09 9.85 0.71
N GLN A 266 -9.41 10.70 -0.26
CA GLN A 266 -10.74 10.75 -0.88
C GLN A 266 -11.07 9.47 -1.65
N VAL A 267 -10.15 9.02 -2.51
CA VAL A 267 -10.36 7.81 -3.33
C VAL A 267 -10.55 6.56 -2.47
N TYR A 268 -9.73 6.41 -1.43
CA TYR A 268 -9.74 5.19 -0.60
C TYR A 268 -10.67 5.28 0.62
N THR A 269 -11.46 6.35 0.76
CA THR A 269 -12.52 6.45 1.77
C THR A 269 -13.87 6.11 1.15
N PRO A 270 -14.60 5.12 1.68
CA PRO A 270 -15.94 4.84 1.21
C PRO A 270 -16.84 6.06 1.30
N SER A 271 -17.57 6.36 0.23
CA SER A 271 -18.53 7.46 0.20
C SER A 271 -19.75 7.18 1.09
N GLY A 272 -20.44 8.22 1.53
CA GLY A 272 -21.69 8.07 2.29
C GLY A 272 -22.75 7.24 1.57
N ALA A 273 -22.82 7.36 0.23
CA ALA A 273 -23.74 6.57 -0.60
C ALA A 273 -23.38 5.08 -0.59
N GLU A 274 -22.10 4.74 -0.67
CA GLU A 274 -21.63 3.34 -0.57
C GLU A 274 -21.90 2.75 0.81
N VAL A 275 -21.64 3.51 1.88
CA VAL A 275 -21.94 3.07 3.27
C VAL A 275 -23.42 2.84 3.45
N THR A 276 -24.29 3.77 2.98
CA THR A 276 -25.74 3.62 3.05
C THR A 276 -26.22 2.37 2.30
N LYS A 277 -25.69 2.16 1.09
CA LYS A 277 -26.03 0.96 0.30
C LYS A 277 -25.56 -0.33 0.99
N ALA A 278 -24.36 -0.34 1.54
CA ALA A 278 -23.83 -1.48 2.28
C ALA A 278 -24.69 -1.82 3.51
N THR A 279 -25.13 -0.82 4.26
CA THR A 279 -26.05 -0.99 5.40
C THR A 279 -27.38 -1.63 4.95
N ARG A 280 -27.99 -1.11 3.89
CA ARG A 280 -29.24 -1.68 3.32
C ARG A 280 -29.07 -3.14 2.87
N ILE A 281 -27.90 -3.49 2.31
CA ILE A 281 -27.59 -4.90 1.93
C ILE A 281 -27.61 -5.79 3.16
N ILE A 282 -26.92 -5.39 4.23
CA ILE A 282 -26.86 -6.18 5.48
C ILE A 282 -28.25 -6.33 6.10
N GLU A 283 -29.06 -5.26 6.15
CA GLU A 283 -30.40 -5.28 6.68
C GLU A 283 -31.33 -6.21 5.89
N ALA A 284 -31.34 -6.08 4.55
CA ALA A 284 -32.16 -6.89 3.65
C ALA A 284 -31.82 -8.38 3.75
N MET A 285 -30.53 -8.71 3.80
CA MET A 285 -30.08 -10.10 3.97
C MET A 285 -30.36 -10.64 5.37
N GLY A 286 -30.27 -9.80 6.41
CA GLY A 286 -30.66 -10.17 7.78
C GLY A 286 -32.16 -10.50 7.87
N GLN A 287 -33.01 -9.75 7.17
CA GLN A 287 -34.44 -10.05 7.06
C GLN A 287 -34.68 -11.35 6.27
N ALA A 288 -34.02 -11.51 5.11
CA ALA A 288 -34.14 -12.73 4.31
C ALA A 288 -33.74 -14.00 5.09
N ALA A 289 -32.66 -13.91 5.89
CA ALA A 289 -32.19 -15.03 6.72
C ALA A 289 -33.24 -15.42 7.79
N ARG A 290 -33.90 -14.45 8.43
CA ARG A 290 -35.01 -14.73 9.38
C ARG A 290 -36.19 -15.42 8.72
N GLU A 291 -36.39 -15.20 7.43
CA GLU A 291 -37.44 -15.82 6.58
C GLU A 291 -36.97 -17.14 5.91
N GLY A 292 -35.78 -17.64 6.24
CA GLY A 292 -35.22 -18.89 5.69
C GLY A 292 -34.72 -18.76 4.25
N ARG A 293 -34.44 -17.53 3.76
CA ARG A 293 -33.99 -17.28 2.39
C ARG A 293 -32.50 -16.96 2.36
N GLY A 294 -31.74 -17.58 1.45
CA GLY A 294 -30.30 -17.36 1.26
C GLY A 294 -29.95 -16.21 0.30
N ALA A 295 -30.94 -15.64 -0.40
CA ALA A 295 -30.78 -14.52 -1.31
C ALA A 295 -32.06 -13.70 -1.39
N VAL A 296 -31.93 -12.43 -1.78
CA VAL A 296 -33.06 -11.51 -1.93
C VAL A 296 -32.78 -10.48 -3.03
N SER A 297 -33.84 -9.90 -3.61
CA SER A 297 -33.68 -8.77 -4.53
C SER A 297 -33.68 -7.45 -3.75
N LEU A 298 -32.68 -6.61 -3.99
CA LEU A 298 -32.61 -5.24 -3.51
C LEU A 298 -32.36 -4.29 -4.69
N ASP A 299 -33.23 -3.32 -4.89
CA ASP A 299 -33.18 -2.36 -6.01
C ASP A 299 -33.05 -3.05 -7.38
N GLY A 300 -33.78 -4.17 -7.60
CA GLY A 300 -33.72 -4.96 -8.82
C GLY A 300 -32.49 -5.79 -9.04
N ARG A 301 -31.59 -5.90 -8.05
CA ARG A 301 -30.37 -6.72 -8.10
C ARG A 301 -30.43 -7.85 -7.09
N LEU A 302 -29.91 -9.00 -7.50
CA LEU A 302 -29.72 -10.14 -6.59
C LEU A 302 -28.62 -9.79 -5.59
N ILE A 303 -28.89 -10.04 -4.31
CA ILE A 303 -27.89 -9.99 -3.22
C ILE A 303 -27.92 -11.35 -2.48
N ASP A 304 -26.72 -11.79 -2.08
CA ASP A 304 -26.45 -13.07 -1.45
C ASP A 304 -25.33 -12.94 -0.38
N ILE A 305 -24.77 -14.06 0.07
CA ILE A 305 -23.69 -14.07 1.07
C ILE A 305 -22.42 -13.34 0.62
N ALA A 306 -22.10 -13.33 -0.69
CA ALA A 306 -20.96 -12.56 -1.20
C ALA A 306 -21.21 -11.05 -1.06
N SER A 307 -22.43 -10.62 -1.33
CA SER A 307 -22.86 -9.23 -1.16
C SER A 307 -22.74 -8.77 0.30
N ILE A 308 -23.07 -9.64 1.27
CA ILE A 308 -22.87 -9.33 2.70
C ILE A 308 -21.39 -9.12 3.02
N ARG A 309 -20.52 -10.01 2.56
CA ARG A 309 -19.07 -9.90 2.82
C ARG A 309 -18.50 -8.60 2.27
N MET A 310 -18.86 -8.22 1.05
CA MET A 310 -18.47 -6.94 0.45
C MET A 310 -18.97 -5.75 1.28
N ALA A 311 -20.23 -5.76 1.68
CA ALA A 311 -20.83 -4.70 2.50
C ALA A 311 -20.15 -4.57 3.88
N GLN A 312 -19.89 -5.70 4.54
CA GLN A 312 -19.19 -5.73 5.84
C GLN A 312 -17.78 -5.15 5.76
N THR A 313 -17.02 -5.50 4.72
CA THR A 313 -15.67 -4.96 4.48
C THR A 313 -15.69 -3.45 4.32
N LEU A 314 -16.66 -2.95 3.54
CA LEU A 314 -16.80 -1.51 3.29
C LEU A 314 -17.17 -0.74 4.56
N ILE A 315 -18.12 -1.26 5.35
CA ILE A 315 -18.52 -0.64 6.63
C ILE A 315 -17.40 -0.70 7.64
N ALA A 316 -16.66 -1.82 7.74
CA ALA A 316 -15.52 -1.92 8.64
C ALA A 316 -14.45 -0.87 8.31
N LYS A 317 -14.15 -0.67 7.02
CA LYS A 317 -13.23 0.38 6.57
C LYS A 317 -13.73 1.78 6.94
N ALA A 318 -15.00 2.09 6.71
CA ALA A 318 -15.59 3.38 7.08
C ALA A 318 -15.50 3.64 8.59
N ASN A 319 -15.80 2.63 9.40
CA ASN A 319 -15.72 2.73 10.86
C ASN A 319 -14.28 2.95 11.36
N SER A 320 -13.30 2.26 10.77
CA SER A 320 -11.88 2.44 11.10
C SER A 320 -11.41 3.87 10.81
N ILE A 321 -11.85 4.44 9.69
CA ILE A 321 -11.53 5.84 9.32
C ILE A 321 -12.19 6.82 10.30
N ALA A 322 -13.45 6.58 10.69
CA ALA A 322 -14.17 7.43 11.62
C ALA A 322 -13.53 7.41 13.03
N ALA A 323 -13.06 6.25 13.49
CA ALA A 323 -12.38 6.10 14.76
C ALA A 323 -11.10 6.94 14.89
N VAL A 324 -10.30 7.02 13.80
CA VAL A 324 -9.08 7.85 13.78
C VAL A 324 -9.40 9.35 13.73
N LYS A 325 -10.51 9.76 13.09
CA LYS A 325 -10.92 11.18 13.05
C LYS A 325 -11.52 11.68 14.35
N GLY A 326 -11.98 10.79 15.22
CA GLY A 326 -12.59 11.12 16.52
C GLY A 326 -11.63 11.03 17.72
N ALA A 327 -10.41 10.56 17.49
CA ALA A 327 -9.34 10.45 18.47
C ALA A 327 -8.39 11.65 18.37
#